data_ffd1c7c296157184c5c65245b452dc17
#
_entry.id   ffd1c7c296157184c5c65245b452dc17
#
_cell.length_a   1.000
_cell.length_b   1.000
_cell.length_c   1.000
_cell.angle_alpha   90.00
_cell.angle_beta   90.00
_cell.angle_gamma   90.00
#
_symmetry.space_group_name_H-M   'P 1'
#
loop_
_entity.id
_entity.type
_entity.pdbx_description
1 polymer ?
#
loop_
_entity_poly.entity_id
_entity_poly.type
_entity_poly.pdbx_seq_one_letter_code
_entity_poly.pdbx_strand_id
1 'polypeptide(L)'
;MDYSNFTDHELISKFIAGDDAAFKEIYLRYDKPLYLYAYHKLGNKEESRDLIQDVFAWLLNNRNSFDLNTTLSGYLYKSVLNKVYNIYKHKDVLQKYAEEGNRYLDRDTVETDFLIREKDIQAMIDKEISVMPKGMREVYEMRRMKYLSIKATAEQLGIAESTVITQMKRAMKHLKLKLGLLIYLLSVLG
;
A
#
# COMPACT_ATOMS: atom_id res chain seq x y z
N MET A 1 13.23 -21.54 16.83
CA MET A 1 13.48 -21.59 15.37
C MET A 1 13.63 -20.17 14.88
N ASP A 2 14.63 -19.88 14.05
CA ASP A 2 14.80 -18.54 13.47
C ASP A 2 14.01 -18.48 12.15
N TYR A 3 13.04 -17.56 12.06
CA TYR A 3 12.18 -17.38 10.90
C TYR A 3 12.62 -16.23 9.99
N SER A 4 13.72 -15.55 10.31
CA SER A 4 14.19 -14.35 9.57
C SER A 4 14.44 -14.61 8.07
N ASN A 5 14.84 -15.84 7.74
CA ASN A 5 15.14 -16.25 6.36
C ASN A 5 13.94 -16.87 5.61
N PHE A 6 12.78 -17.02 6.25
CA PHE A 6 11.60 -17.59 5.62
C PHE A 6 10.96 -16.60 4.67
N THR A 7 10.45 -17.11 3.55
CA THR A 7 9.62 -16.34 2.62
C THR A 7 8.26 -16.05 3.26
N ASP A 8 7.58 -15.01 2.78
CA ASP A 8 6.22 -14.70 3.23
C ASP A 8 5.24 -15.86 3.06
N HIS A 9 5.42 -16.65 2.00
CA HIS A 9 4.59 -17.83 1.74
C HIS A 9 4.81 -18.92 2.80
N GLU A 10 6.05 -19.17 3.19
CA GLU A 10 6.38 -20.13 4.25
C GLU A 10 5.87 -19.67 5.61
N LEU A 11 6.03 -18.36 5.91
CA LEU A 11 5.52 -17.77 7.14
C LEU A 11 4.00 -17.89 7.25
N ILE A 12 3.27 -17.58 6.19
CA ILE A 12 1.81 -17.71 6.16
C ILE A 12 1.37 -19.16 6.33
N SER A 13 2.02 -20.09 5.65
CA SER A 13 1.69 -21.52 5.77
C SER A 13 1.84 -22.02 7.22
N LYS A 14 2.92 -21.61 7.90
CA LYS A 14 3.16 -21.93 9.32
C LYS A 14 2.17 -21.21 10.25
N PHE A 15 1.88 -19.93 9.98
CA PHE A 15 0.90 -19.17 10.74
C PHE A 15 -0.48 -19.82 10.70
N ILE A 16 -0.97 -20.22 9.52
CA ILE A 16 -2.25 -20.93 9.35
C ILE A 16 -2.21 -22.29 10.10
N ALA A 17 -1.08 -22.96 10.10
CA ALA A 17 -0.88 -24.21 10.86
C ALA A 17 -0.82 -24.02 12.39
N GLY A 18 -0.95 -22.80 12.91
CA GLY A 18 -1.01 -22.51 14.35
C GLY A 18 0.32 -22.08 14.96
N ASP A 19 1.37 -21.82 14.17
CA ASP A 19 2.67 -21.42 14.67
C ASP A 19 2.69 -19.90 15.00
N ASP A 20 2.69 -19.59 16.30
CA ASP A 20 2.72 -18.20 16.79
C ASP A 20 4.08 -17.53 16.56
N ALA A 21 5.17 -18.28 16.45
CA ALA A 21 6.48 -17.72 16.13
C ALA A 21 6.54 -17.21 14.68
N ALA A 22 5.82 -17.87 13.75
CA ALA A 22 5.65 -17.36 12.39
C ALA A 22 4.84 -16.05 12.37
N PHE A 23 3.78 -15.94 13.18
CA PHE A 23 3.06 -14.68 13.32
C PHE A 23 3.95 -13.57 13.88
N LYS A 24 4.75 -13.86 14.91
CA LYS A 24 5.70 -12.89 15.46
C LYS A 24 6.66 -12.36 14.41
N GLU A 25 7.18 -13.23 13.54
CA GLU A 25 8.07 -12.81 12.45
C GLU A 25 7.33 -11.93 11.42
N ILE A 26 6.09 -12.29 11.04
CA ILE A 26 5.25 -11.47 10.18
C ILE A 26 5.05 -10.08 10.81
N TYR A 27 4.72 -10.03 12.10
CA TYR A 27 4.56 -8.77 12.82
C TYR A 27 5.82 -7.92 12.79
N LEU A 28 6.98 -8.49 13.17
CA LEU A 28 8.26 -7.77 13.19
C LEU A 28 8.66 -7.24 11.81
N ARG A 29 8.36 -7.98 10.75
CA ARG A 29 8.68 -7.61 9.37
C ARG A 29 7.81 -6.47 8.85
N TYR A 30 6.54 -6.46 9.21
CA TYR A 30 5.53 -5.58 8.62
C TYR A 30 5.05 -4.44 9.52
N ASP A 31 5.17 -4.51 10.84
CA ASP A 31 4.68 -3.48 11.78
C ASP A 31 5.19 -2.07 11.40
N LYS A 32 6.49 -1.89 11.36
CA LYS A 32 7.10 -0.59 11.09
C LYS A 32 6.79 -0.04 9.69
N PRO A 33 6.92 -0.81 8.59
CA PRO A 33 6.54 -0.34 7.26
C PRO A 33 5.06 0.03 7.13
N LEU A 34 4.16 -0.79 7.68
CA LEU A 34 2.72 -0.52 7.65
C LEU A 34 2.35 0.70 8.51
N TYR A 35 2.97 0.85 9.69
CA TYR A 35 2.78 2.03 10.52
C TYR A 35 3.19 3.32 9.78
N LEU A 36 4.36 3.32 9.14
CA LEU A 36 4.81 4.47 8.37
C LEU A 36 3.86 4.78 7.21
N TYR A 37 3.32 3.75 6.54
CA TYR A 37 2.34 3.91 5.49
C TYR A 37 1.03 4.51 6.02
N ALA A 38 0.48 3.98 7.12
CA ALA A 38 -0.72 4.51 7.75
C ALA A 38 -0.52 5.95 8.24
N TYR A 39 0.62 6.24 8.87
CA TYR A 39 0.95 7.57 9.36
C TYR A 39 1.08 8.59 8.23
N HIS A 40 1.67 8.18 7.11
CA HIS A 40 1.73 9.02 5.91
C HIS A 40 0.34 9.38 5.37
N LYS A 41 -0.63 8.47 5.50
CA LYS A 41 -2.01 8.70 5.05
C LYS A 41 -2.85 9.48 6.06
N LEU A 42 -2.72 9.21 7.35
CA LEU A 42 -3.59 9.77 8.40
C LEU A 42 -3.04 11.05 9.05
N GLY A 43 -1.72 11.26 9.03
CA GLY A 43 -1.05 12.36 9.73
C GLY A 43 -1.11 12.27 11.26
N ASN A 44 -1.77 11.27 11.83
CA ASN A 44 -1.99 11.08 13.26
C ASN A 44 -1.29 9.81 13.75
N LYS A 45 -0.41 9.94 14.75
CA LYS A 45 0.41 8.84 15.29
C LYS A 45 -0.43 7.79 16.01
N GLU A 46 -1.40 8.22 16.81
CA GLU A 46 -2.24 7.34 17.62
C GLU A 46 -3.19 6.56 16.71
N GLU A 47 -3.96 7.23 15.85
CA GLU A 47 -4.84 6.59 14.87
C GLU A 47 -4.08 5.59 13.98
N SER A 48 -2.85 5.93 13.59
CA SER A 48 -2.03 5.04 12.77
C SER A 48 -1.61 3.80 13.52
N ARG A 49 -1.24 3.94 14.81
CA ARG A 49 -0.86 2.79 15.64
C ARG A 49 -2.04 1.87 15.91
N ASP A 50 -3.19 2.44 16.26
CA ASP A 50 -4.42 1.69 16.51
C ASP A 50 -4.87 0.94 15.25
N LEU A 51 -4.79 1.60 14.10
CA LEU A 51 -5.11 0.98 12.82
C LEU A 51 -4.23 -0.26 12.54
N ILE A 52 -2.91 -0.16 12.78
CA ILE A 52 -2.00 -1.28 12.56
C ILE A 52 -2.24 -2.40 13.56
N GLN A 53 -2.47 -2.10 14.82
CA GLN A 53 -2.87 -3.10 15.82
C GLN A 53 -4.14 -3.83 15.40
N ASP A 54 -5.13 -3.12 14.92
CA ASP A 54 -6.37 -3.68 14.39
C ASP A 54 -6.16 -4.62 13.19
N VAL A 55 -5.24 -4.27 12.27
CA VAL A 55 -4.94 -5.12 11.12
C VAL A 55 -4.33 -6.44 11.57
N PHE A 56 -3.37 -6.40 12.49
CA PHE A 56 -2.74 -7.61 13.02
C PHE A 56 -3.66 -8.42 13.94
N ALA A 57 -4.48 -7.75 14.76
CA ALA A 57 -5.50 -8.42 15.58
C ALA A 57 -6.51 -9.15 14.71
N TRP A 58 -6.96 -8.53 13.62
CA TRP A 58 -7.85 -9.17 12.66
C TRP A 58 -7.18 -10.40 12.03
N LEU A 59 -5.94 -10.27 11.58
CA LEU A 59 -5.19 -11.38 10.98
C LEU A 59 -5.09 -12.56 11.96
N LEU A 60 -4.76 -12.30 13.23
CA LEU A 60 -4.63 -13.32 14.26
C LEU A 60 -5.96 -14.02 14.54
N ASN A 61 -7.04 -13.23 14.69
CA ASN A 61 -8.37 -13.76 15.00
C ASN A 61 -8.99 -14.56 13.85
N ASN A 62 -8.58 -14.28 12.61
CA ASN A 62 -9.11 -14.96 11.42
C ASN A 62 -8.13 -15.98 10.83
N ARG A 63 -7.13 -16.43 11.62
CA ARG A 63 -6.11 -17.39 11.22
C ARG A 63 -6.67 -18.60 10.47
N ASN A 64 -7.70 -19.23 11.01
CA ASN A 64 -8.27 -20.48 10.49
C ASN A 64 -9.08 -20.32 9.19
N SER A 65 -9.54 -19.10 8.90
CA SER A 65 -10.30 -18.76 7.69
C SER A 65 -9.49 -17.93 6.71
N PHE A 66 -8.19 -17.72 7.01
CA PHE A 66 -7.34 -16.87 6.21
C PHE A 66 -6.90 -17.59 4.94
N ASP A 67 -7.39 -17.13 3.80
CA ASP A 67 -6.98 -17.59 2.47
C ASP A 67 -6.26 -16.45 1.74
N LEU A 68 -5.03 -16.71 1.32
CA LEU A 68 -4.19 -15.72 0.68
C LEU A 68 -4.17 -15.91 -0.84
N ASN A 69 -5.08 -15.23 -1.53
CA ASN A 69 -5.14 -15.21 -3.00
C ASN A 69 -4.12 -14.24 -3.65
N THR A 70 -3.30 -13.55 -2.83
CA THR A 70 -2.31 -12.56 -3.27
C THR A 70 -1.00 -12.72 -2.48
N THR A 71 -0.07 -11.77 -2.57
CA THR A 71 1.08 -11.74 -1.67
C THR A 71 0.68 -11.24 -0.28
N LEU A 72 1.38 -11.70 0.77
CA LEU A 72 1.15 -11.25 2.14
C LEU A 72 1.28 -9.72 2.26
N SER A 73 2.33 -9.15 1.68
CA SER A 73 2.53 -7.71 1.62
C SER A 73 1.34 -7.00 0.97
N GLY A 74 0.92 -7.44 -0.21
CA GLY A 74 -0.23 -6.86 -0.93
C GLY A 74 -1.52 -6.90 -0.11
N TYR A 75 -1.78 -8.01 0.58
CA TYR A 75 -2.93 -8.14 1.48
C TYR A 75 -2.86 -7.14 2.65
N LEU A 76 -1.73 -7.08 3.36
CA LEU A 76 -1.57 -6.21 4.52
C LEU A 76 -1.70 -4.72 4.15
N TYR A 77 -1.03 -4.27 3.09
CA TYR A 77 -1.15 -2.88 2.61
C TYR A 77 -2.57 -2.53 2.16
N LYS A 78 -3.25 -3.44 1.45
CA LYS A 78 -4.66 -3.26 1.07
C LYS A 78 -5.57 -3.16 2.29
N SER A 79 -5.32 -3.96 3.32
CA SER A 79 -6.08 -3.93 4.58
C SER A 79 -5.91 -2.58 5.29
N VAL A 80 -4.67 -2.06 5.35
CA VAL A 80 -4.39 -0.73 5.89
C VAL A 80 -5.12 0.34 5.08
N LEU A 81 -5.02 0.32 3.75
CA LEU A 81 -5.66 1.31 2.88
C LEU A 81 -7.19 1.32 3.05
N ASN A 82 -7.82 0.14 3.13
CA ASN A 82 -9.26 0.03 3.36
C ASN A 82 -9.68 0.63 4.71
N LYS A 83 -8.88 0.41 5.77
CA LYS A 83 -9.15 1.01 7.09
C LYS A 83 -8.94 2.52 7.07
N VAL A 84 -7.91 3.03 6.43
CA VAL A 84 -7.68 4.47 6.21
C VAL A 84 -8.90 5.09 5.51
N TYR A 85 -9.37 4.48 4.42
CA TYR A 85 -10.56 4.96 3.71
C TYR A 85 -11.80 5.01 4.62
N ASN A 86 -12.01 3.99 5.46
CA ASN A 86 -13.13 3.96 6.40
C ASN A 86 -13.02 5.07 7.46
N ILE A 87 -11.80 5.36 7.96
CA ILE A 87 -11.56 6.48 8.89
C ILE A 87 -11.96 7.81 8.25
N TYR A 88 -11.52 8.07 7.02
CA TYR A 88 -11.91 9.29 6.29
C TYR A 88 -13.40 9.37 6.05
N LYS A 89 -14.03 8.28 5.61
CA LYS A 89 -15.47 8.23 5.42
C LYS A 89 -16.24 8.55 6.70
N HIS A 90 -15.80 8.04 7.85
CA HIS A 90 -16.40 8.37 9.14
C HIS A 90 -16.16 9.83 9.53
N LYS A 91 -14.97 10.37 9.29
CA LYS A 91 -14.67 11.78 9.55
C LYS A 91 -15.54 12.71 8.68
N ASP A 92 -15.72 12.39 7.40
CA ASP A 92 -16.60 13.16 6.48
C ASP A 92 -18.06 13.12 6.93
N VAL A 93 -18.54 11.97 7.39
CA VAL A 93 -19.91 11.85 7.94
C VAL A 93 -20.06 12.69 9.21
N LEU A 94 -19.13 12.56 10.17
CA LEU A 94 -19.14 13.35 11.40
C LEU A 94 -19.03 14.84 11.13
N GLN A 95 -18.27 15.24 10.11
CA GLN A 95 -18.15 16.64 9.71
C GLN A 95 -19.43 17.20 9.12
N LYS A 96 -20.14 16.43 8.28
CA LYS A 96 -21.47 16.84 7.77
C LYS A 96 -22.47 17.06 8.91
N TYR A 97 -22.46 16.17 9.92
CA TYR A 97 -23.28 16.36 11.12
C TYR A 97 -22.85 17.55 11.98
N ALA A 98 -21.53 17.85 12.06
CA ALA A 98 -21.02 18.99 12.79
C ALA A 98 -21.25 20.32 12.06
N GLU A 99 -21.26 20.32 10.73
CA GLU A 99 -21.55 21.51 9.90
C GLU A 99 -23.03 21.90 9.97
N GLU A 100 -23.94 20.97 10.24
CA GLU A 100 -25.33 21.26 10.58
C GLU A 100 -25.51 21.88 11.98
N GLY A 101 -24.50 21.76 12.87
CA GLY A 101 -24.56 22.17 14.28
C GLY A 101 -23.62 23.28 14.76
N ASN A 102 -22.52 23.59 14.08
CA ASN A 102 -21.61 24.66 14.54
C ASN A 102 -20.65 25.14 13.45
N ARG A 103 -20.69 26.42 13.15
CA ARG A 103 -19.65 27.15 12.42
C ARG A 103 -18.49 27.47 13.38
N TYR A 104 -17.28 27.32 12.90
CA TYR A 104 -15.97 27.70 13.45
C TYR A 104 -15.22 26.63 14.26
N LEU A 105 -14.22 26.01 13.63
CA LEU A 105 -12.88 25.84 14.17
C LEU A 105 -11.86 25.66 13.03
N ASP A 106 -10.78 26.37 13.17
CA ASP A 106 -9.67 26.66 12.27
C ASP A 106 -8.94 25.40 11.77
N ARG A 107 -8.89 25.20 10.44
CA ARG A 107 -8.40 23.98 9.78
C ARG A 107 -7.09 24.14 8.97
N ASP A 108 -6.47 25.32 9.04
CA ASP A 108 -5.51 25.72 8.00
C ASP A 108 -4.07 25.24 8.13
N THR A 109 -3.64 24.58 9.22
CA THR A 109 -2.20 24.35 9.41
C THR A 109 -1.72 22.90 9.20
N VAL A 110 -2.56 21.89 9.41
CA VAL A 110 -2.16 20.47 9.30
C VAL A 110 -2.37 19.90 7.89
N GLU A 111 -3.41 20.37 7.22
CA GLU A 111 -3.78 19.95 5.86
C GLU A 111 -2.76 20.42 4.81
N THR A 112 -2.22 21.63 4.98
CA THR A 112 -1.27 22.24 4.06
C THR A 112 0.08 21.49 4.03
N ASP A 113 0.60 21.06 5.19
CA ASP A 113 1.89 20.36 5.29
C ASP A 113 1.80 18.93 4.73
N PHE A 114 0.64 18.29 4.87
CA PHE A 114 0.36 16.97 4.32
C PHE A 114 0.20 16.98 2.79
N LEU A 115 -0.56 17.94 2.26
CA LEU A 115 -0.76 18.12 0.81
C LEU A 115 0.53 18.52 0.08
N ILE A 116 1.40 19.29 0.74
CA ILE A 116 2.73 19.63 0.18
C ILE A 116 3.59 18.39 0.09
N ARG A 117 3.66 17.56 1.14
CA ARG A 117 4.46 16.32 1.14
C ARG A 117 3.92 15.26 0.18
N GLU A 118 2.61 15.16 0.02
CA GLU A 118 1.99 14.25 -0.97
C GLU A 118 2.33 14.69 -2.39
N LYS A 119 2.27 15.99 -2.68
CA LYS A 119 2.69 16.56 -3.98
C LYS A 119 4.18 16.35 -4.26
N ASP A 120 5.03 16.50 -3.25
CA ASP A 120 6.47 16.28 -3.39
C ASP A 120 6.78 14.81 -3.69
N ILE A 121 6.12 13.88 -3.01
CA ILE A 121 6.28 12.44 -3.26
C ILE A 121 5.73 12.08 -4.64
N GLN A 122 4.57 12.60 -5.01
CA GLN A 122 3.99 12.35 -6.34
C GLN A 122 4.91 12.91 -7.43
N ALA A 123 5.44 14.12 -7.27
CA ALA A 123 6.40 14.70 -8.19
C ALA A 123 7.70 13.86 -8.32
N MET A 124 8.17 13.26 -7.21
CA MET A 124 9.31 12.34 -7.25
C MET A 124 8.98 11.05 -8.02
N ILE A 125 7.80 10.48 -7.81
CA ILE A 125 7.33 9.31 -8.54
C ILE A 125 7.20 9.62 -10.04
N ASP A 126 6.55 10.72 -10.39
CA ASP A 126 6.34 11.15 -11.78
C ASP A 126 7.66 11.41 -12.50
N LYS A 127 8.63 12.01 -11.80
CA LYS A 127 9.98 12.21 -12.30
C LYS A 127 10.65 10.87 -12.64
N GLU A 128 10.60 9.89 -11.73
CA GLU A 128 11.21 8.57 -11.97
C GLU A 128 10.48 7.78 -13.07
N ILE A 129 9.16 7.95 -13.21
CA ILE A 129 8.39 7.39 -14.33
C ILE A 129 8.82 8.04 -15.65
N SER A 130 8.99 9.36 -15.67
CA SER A 130 9.34 10.11 -16.89
C SER A 130 10.71 9.73 -17.48
N VAL A 131 11.65 9.32 -16.62
CA VAL A 131 12.99 8.88 -17.05
C VAL A 131 13.08 7.40 -17.40
N MET A 132 11.99 6.64 -17.23
CA MET A 132 11.95 5.24 -17.66
C MET A 132 12.07 5.10 -19.19
N PRO A 133 12.72 4.04 -19.70
CA PRO A 133 12.64 3.67 -21.11
C PRO A 133 11.19 3.60 -21.60
N LYS A 134 10.92 4.08 -22.83
CA LYS A 134 9.58 4.25 -23.37
C LYS A 134 8.67 3.03 -23.16
N GLY A 135 9.10 1.83 -23.59
CA GLY A 135 8.27 0.62 -23.46
C GLY A 135 8.00 0.20 -22.00
N MET A 136 8.91 0.52 -21.07
CA MET A 136 8.70 0.26 -19.66
C MET A 136 7.68 1.25 -19.05
N ARG A 137 7.79 2.52 -19.42
CA ARG A 137 6.87 3.58 -18.98
C ARG A 137 5.45 3.34 -19.50
N GLU A 138 5.28 3.08 -20.80
CA GLU A 138 3.97 2.81 -21.42
C GLU A 138 3.25 1.64 -20.74
N VAL A 139 3.95 0.54 -20.48
CA VAL A 139 3.40 -0.59 -19.75
C VAL A 139 3.01 -0.20 -18.32
N TYR A 140 3.85 0.55 -17.62
CA TYR A 140 3.55 1.01 -16.27
C TYR A 140 2.30 1.89 -16.23
N GLU A 141 2.21 2.89 -17.10
CA GLU A 141 1.08 3.82 -17.20
C GLU A 141 -0.23 3.09 -17.52
N MET A 142 -0.21 2.17 -18.47
CA MET A 142 -1.41 1.40 -18.82
C MET A 142 -1.87 0.47 -17.70
N ARG A 143 -0.93 -0.17 -17.01
CA ARG A 143 -1.25 -1.10 -15.94
C ARG A 143 -1.64 -0.41 -14.63
N ARG A 144 -1.05 0.73 -14.29
CA ARG A 144 -1.22 1.41 -13.01
C ARG A 144 -2.12 2.64 -13.05
N MET A 145 -2.03 3.45 -14.09
CA MET A 145 -2.85 4.66 -14.22
C MET A 145 -4.17 4.39 -14.93
N LYS A 146 -4.18 3.48 -15.92
CA LYS A 146 -5.39 3.13 -16.69
C LYS A 146 -6.04 1.82 -16.27
N TYR A 147 -5.46 1.10 -15.30
CA TYR A 147 -5.95 -0.16 -14.71
C TYR A 147 -6.24 -1.27 -15.76
N LEU A 148 -5.56 -1.27 -16.90
CA LEU A 148 -5.75 -2.27 -17.95
C LEU A 148 -5.21 -3.64 -17.52
N SER A 149 -5.85 -4.73 -17.97
CA SER A 149 -5.35 -6.08 -17.77
C SER A 149 -4.03 -6.33 -18.56
N ILE A 150 -3.29 -7.39 -18.24
CA ILE A 150 -2.08 -7.76 -18.98
C ILE A 150 -2.43 -7.97 -20.45
N LYS A 151 -3.50 -8.70 -20.71
CA LYS A 151 -3.99 -8.98 -22.07
C LYS A 151 -4.35 -7.70 -22.84
N ALA A 152 -5.17 -6.82 -22.25
CA ALA A 152 -5.54 -5.55 -22.87
C ALA A 152 -4.33 -4.62 -23.11
N THR A 153 -3.35 -4.62 -22.18
CA THR A 153 -2.10 -3.86 -22.36
C THR A 153 -1.28 -4.42 -23.52
N ALA A 154 -1.18 -5.74 -23.63
CA ALA A 154 -0.46 -6.42 -24.71
C ALA A 154 -1.10 -6.12 -26.08
N GLU A 155 -2.42 -6.22 -26.18
CA GLU A 155 -3.19 -5.90 -27.38
C GLU A 155 -3.01 -4.44 -27.81
N GLN A 156 -3.12 -3.51 -26.85
CA GLN A 156 -3.03 -2.07 -27.14
C GLN A 156 -1.62 -1.62 -27.55
N LEU A 157 -0.58 -2.25 -27.00
CA LEU A 157 0.82 -1.95 -27.33
C LEU A 157 1.37 -2.79 -28.49
N GLY A 158 0.64 -3.80 -28.97
CA GLY A 158 1.09 -4.72 -30.02
C GLY A 158 2.29 -5.58 -29.59
N ILE A 159 2.36 -5.98 -28.31
CA ILE A 159 3.46 -6.78 -27.73
C ILE A 159 2.92 -8.05 -27.05
N ALA A 160 3.79 -9.03 -26.84
CA ALA A 160 3.41 -10.25 -26.12
C ALA A 160 3.09 -9.99 -24.64
N GLU A 161 2.17 -10.74 -24.05
CA GLU A 161 1.84 -10.65 -22.61
C GLU A 161 3.07 -10.88 -21.72
N SER A 162 3.97 -11.79 -22.10
CA SER A 162 5.25 -12.02 -21.42
C SER A 162 6.13 -10.77 -21.40
N THR A 163 6.09 -9.97 -22.47
CA THR A 163 6.80 -8.68 -22.55
C THR A 163 6.18 -7.67 -21.59
N VAL A 164 4.84 -7.59 -21.51
CA VAL A 164 4.14 -6.75 -20.51
C VAL A 164 4.59 -7.10 -19.09
N ILE A 165 4.59 -8.39 -18.74
CA ILE A 165 5.03 -8.87 -17.42
C ILE A 165 6.48 -8.46 -17.15
N THR A 166 7.36 -8.66 -18.14
CA THR A 166 8.79 -8.34 -18.00
C THR A 166 9.04 -6.84 -17.84
N GLN A 167 8.39 -6.00 -18.67
CA GLN A 167 8.50 -4.55 -18.56
C GLN A 167 7.94 -4.03 -17.24
N MET A 168 6.81 -4.58 -16.79
CA MET A 168 6.24 -4.24 -15.49
C MET A 168 7.19 -4.58 -14.33
N LYS A 169 7.80 -5.78 -14.32
CA LYS A 169 8.81 -6.16 -13.32
C LYS A 169 10.00 -5.18 -13.31
N ARG A 170 10.47 -4.75 -14.49
CA ARG A 170 11.57 -3.79 -14.61
C ARG A 170 11.16 -2.41 -14.08
N ALA A 171 9.97 -1.91 -14.41
CA ALA A 171 9.43 -0.66 -13.91
C ALA A 171 9.36 -0.66 -12.38
N MET A 172 8.83 -1.71 -11.80
CA MET A 172 8.72 -1.86 -10.35
C MET A 172 10.09 -1.93 -9.67
N LYS A 173 11.06 -2.64 -10.27
CA LYS A 173 12.45 -2.68 -9.78
C LYS A 173 13.11 -1.30 -9.84
N HIS A 174 12.90 -0.53 -10.92
CA HIS A 174 13.42 0.82 -11.07
C HIS A 174 12.90 1.74 -9.95
N LEU A 175 11.59 1.79 -9.75
CA LEU A 175 10.96 2.58 -8.69
C LEU A 175 11.47 2.19 -7.29
N LYS A 176 11.54 0.89 -6.99
CA LYS A 176 12.08 0.39 -5.73
C LYS A 176 13.51 0.86 -5.46
N LEU A 177 14.37 0.84 -6.46
CA LEU A 177 15.78 1.24 -6.32
C LEU A 177 15.95 2.75 -6.17
N LYS A 178 15.10 3.55 -6.84
CA LYS A 178 15.23 5.01 -6.88
C LYS A 178 14.49 5.71 -5.76
N LEU A 179 13.32 5.21 -5.40
CA LEU A 179 12.43 5.86 -4.43
C LEU A 179 12.49 5.22 -3.03
N GLY A 180 13.27 4.14 -2.88
CA GLY A 180 13.28 3.35 -1.66
C GLY A 180 12.01 2.54 -1.45
N LEU A 181 12.01 1.71 -0.41
CA LEU A 181 10.92 0.75 -0.17
C LEU A 181 9.58 1.45 0.10
N LEU A 182 9.58 2.54 0.84
CA LEU A 182 8.35 3.25 1.25
C LEU A 182 7.61 3.86 0.04
N ILE A 183 8.34 4.61 -0.79
CA ILE A 183 7.75 5.29 -1.96
C ILE A 183 7.38 4.27 -3.04
N TYR A 184 8.19 3.20 -3.19
CA TYR A 184 7.86 2.07 -4.04
C TYR A 184 6.51 1.46 -3.68
N LEU A 185 6.24 1.23 -2.39
CA LEU A 185 4.96 0.69 -1.93
C LEU A 185 3.79 1.63 -2.22
N LEU A 186 3.97 2.94 -2.08
CA LEU A 186 2.96 3.93 -2.48
C LEU A 186 2.67 3.87 -3.98
N SER A 187 3.70 3.71 -4.82
CA SER A 187 3.54 3.60 -6.28
C SER A 187 2.92 2.27 -6.75
N VAL A 188 2.89 1.25 -5.88
CA VAL A 188 2.30 -0.08 -6.15
C VAL A 188 0.83 -0.13 -5.78
N LEU A 189 0.42 0.65 -4.78
CA LEU A 189 -0.89 0.56 -4.13
C LEU A 189 -1.85 1.70 -4.52
N GLY A 190 -1.33 2.77 -5.13
CA GLY A 190 -2.12 3.84 -5.77
C GLY A 190 -2.47 3.40 -7.17
#